data_abe0b1b77a4146f65e2583ca31c0e5fb
#
_entry.id   abe0b1b77a4146f65e2583ca31c0e5fb
#
_cell.length_a   1.000
_cell.length_b   1.000
_cell.length_c   1.000
_cell.angle_alpha   90.00
_cell.angle_beta   90.00
_cell.angle_gamma   90.00
#
_symmetry.space_group_name_H-M   'P 1'
#
loop_
_entity.id
_entity.type
_entity.pdbx_description
1 polymer ?
#
loop_
_entity_poly.entity_id
_entity_poly.type
_entity_poly.pdbx_seq_one_letter_code
_entity_poly.pdbx_strand_id
1 'polypeptide(L)'
;MKIKIKKIIASILTFMMIFTQVPVNVFAVDTNISSDGSTYYTSTPGTYNLPGGTYYTKKYSTWENAGTKVRVQYNSSKIGTIALNILGDVINNPEKSGRFDFIRTDRNTDVTINMNGHTFTYSGNDVYSLCGFVGNLGTMTINGSGGTIVSDEVGLNSKEGVLNVNDATIKAKRIGIYNQATVLKLKNVKFDESCGIDIKLGKNGIIDLSEYNGDPITIDIDYNIND
;
A
#
# COMPACT_ATOMS: atom_id res chain seq x y z
N MET A 1 35.48 -32.59 -42.70
CA MET A 1 34.47 -31.53 -42.90
C MET A 1 33.20 -31.63 -42.03
N LYS A 2 32.85 -32.80 -41.50
CA LYS A 2 31.64 -32.98 -40.65
C LYS A 2 31.70 -32.36 -39.21
N ILE A 3 32.88 -32.09 -38.67
CA ILE A 3 33.05 -31.59 -37.31
C ILE A 3 32.78 -30.09 -37.20
N LYS A 4 33.06 -29.30 -38.25
CA LYS A 4 32.81 -27.85 -38.24
C LYS A 4 31.32 -27.48 -38.24
N ILE A 5 30.50 -28.25 -38.95
CA ILE A 5 29.06 -28.02 -39.02
C ILE A 5 28.36 -28.26 -37.68
N LYS A 6 28.74 -29.33 -36.92
CA LYS A 6 28.18 -29.62 -35.62
C LYS A 6 28.50 -28.54 -34.56
N LYS A 7 29.71 -27.95 -34.62
CA LYS A 7 30.07 -26.81 -33.72
C LYS A 7 29.32 -25.55 -34.05
N ILE A 8 29.07 -25.23 -35.32
CA ILE A 8 28.30 -24.09 -35.74
C ILE A 8 26.83 -24.23 -35.32
N ILE A 9 26.22 -25.40 -35.51
CA ILE A 9 24.83 -25.64 -35.08
C ILE A 9 24.68 -25.56 -33.57
N ALA A 10 25.63 -26.14 -32.81
CA ALA A 10 25.62 -26.05 -31.35
C ALA A 10 25.74 -24.59 -30.86
N SER A 11 26.60 -23.76 -31.48
CA SER A 11 26.75 -22.35 -31.15
C SER A 11 25.49 -21.54 -31.49
N ILE A 12 24.83 -21.82 -32.60
CA ILE A 12 23.57 -21.16 -32.98
C ILE A 12 22.44 -21.56 -32.03
N LEU A 13 22.35 -22.84 -31.65
CA LEU A 13 21.34 -23.28 -30.68
C LEU A 13 21.59 -22.66 -29.27
N THR A 14 22.82 -22.56 -28.81
CA THR A 14 23.17 -21.93 -27.54
C THR A 14 22.85 -20.44 -27.59
N PHE A 15 23.12 -19.76 -28.71
CA PHE A 15 22.77 -18.34 -28.88
C PHE A 15 21.26 -18.13 -28.93
N MET A 16 20.49 -18.98 -29.59
CA MET A 16 19.03 -18.94 -29.57
C MET A 16 18.46 -19.21 -28.15
N MET A 17 19.01 -20.15 -27.39
CA MET A 17 18.55 -20.41 -26.03
C MET A 17 18.83 -19.22 -25.09
N ILE A 18 19.90 -18.46 -25.29
CA ILE A 18 20.20 -17.27 -24.52
C ILE A 18 19.17 -16.16 -24.80
N PHE A 19 18.74 -16.03 -26.06
CA PHE A 19 17.71 -15.04 -26.43
C PHE A 19 16.31 -15.41 -25.94
N THR A 20 15.98 -16.68 -25.78
CA THR A 20 14.67 -17.13 -25.28
C THR A 20 14.56 -17.05 -23.75
N GLN A 21 15.68 -16.86 -23.05
CA GLN A 21 15.70 -16.66 -21.59
C GLN A 21 15.95 -15.22 -21.16
N VAL A 22 16.06 -14.28 -22.07
CA VAL A 22 15.96 -12.87 -21.69
C VAL A 22 14.53 -12.69 -21.21
N PRO A 23 14.28 -12.45 -19.90
CA PRO A 23 12.95 -12.09 -19.48
C PRO A 23 12.58 -10.90 -20.35
N VAL A 24 11.50 -11.03 -21.09
CA VAL A 24 10.85 -9.87 -21.67
C VAL A 24 10.40 -9.08 -20.46
N ASN A 25 11.27 -8.19 -19.97
CA ASN A 25 10.83 -7.12 -19.12
C ASN A 25 9.82 -6.36 -19.98
N VAL A 26 8.58 -6.72 -19.84
CA VAL A 26 7.50 -5.83 -20.25
C VAL A 26 7.81 -4.58 -19.44
N PHE A 27 8.42 -3.59 -20.10
CA PHE A 27 8.63 -2.30 -19.45
C PHE A 27 7.25 -1.84 -19.06
N ALA A 28 6.93 -1.98 -17.77
CA ALA A 28 5.70 -1.44 -17.25
C ALA A 28 5.78 0.05 -17.57
N VAL A 29 4.85 0.51 -18.37
CA VAL A 29 4.77 1.94 -18.69
C VAL A 29 4.42 2.62 -17.38
N ASP A 30 5.31 3.46 -16.88
CA ASP A 30 5.07 4.25 -15.69
C ASP A 30 3.85 5.14 -15.95
N THR A 31 2.79 4.90 -15.23
CA THR A 31 1.55 5.66 -15.35
C THR A 31 1.46 6.66 -14.21
N ASN A 32 1.38 7.94 -14.55
CA ASN A 32 1.15 9.00 -13.58
C ASN A 32 -0.34 9.07 -13.22
N ILE A 33 -0.63 9.00 -11.92
CA ILE A 33 -1.99 9.16 -11.39
C ILE A 33 -2.31 10.65 -11.37
N SER A 34 -3.43 11.04 -12.01
CA SER A 34 -3.87 12.42 -12.06
C SER A 34 -4.29 12.95 -10.69
N SER A 35 -4.02 14.22 -10.41
CA SER A 35 -4.48 14.92 -9.22
C SER A 35 -5.93 15.40 -9.28
N ASP A 36 -6.63 15.18 -10.42
CA ASP A 36 -8.06 15.48 -10.53
C ASP A 36 -8.89 14.74 -9.47
N GLY A 37 -10.15 15.10 -9.28
CA GLY A 37 -11.02 14.51 -8.26
C GLY A 37 -11.48 13.07 -8.55
N SER A 38 -11.02 12.43 -9.63
CA SER A 38 -11.43 11.08 -10.01
C SER A 38 -10.67 10.01 -9.23
N THR A 39 -11.32 8.85 -9.02
CA THR A 39 -10.66 7.66 -8.49
C THR A 39 -9.94 6.92 -9.62
N TYR A 40 -8.69 6.60 -9.41
CA TYR A 40 -7.90 5.80 -10.32
C TYR A 40 -8.06 4.31 -9.99
N TYR A 41 -8.49 3.52 -10.95
CA TYR A 41 -8.63 2.07 -10.80
C TYR A 41 -7.54 1.34 -11.56
N THR A 42 -6.93 0.33 -10.94
CA THR A 42 -6.01 -0.57 -11.62
C THR A 42 -6.13 -2.00 -11.14
N SER A 43 -5.99 -2.94 -12.06
CA SER A 43 -5.84 -4.38 -11.80
C SER A 43 -4.67 -4.95 -12.61
N THR A 44 -3.96 -4.10 -13.33
CA THR A 44 -2.87 -4.49 -14.23
C THR A 44 -1.54 -4.39 -13.48
N PRO A 45 -0.66 -5.41 -13.54
CA PRO A 45 0.69 -5.31 -13.02
C PRO A 45 1.46 -4.15 -13.65
N GLY A 46 2.26 -3.46 -12.85
CA GLY A 46 3.04 -2.34 -13.32
C GLY A 46 3.40 -1.35 -12.21
N THR A 47 4.08 -0.29 -12.61
CA THR A 47 4.45 0.82 -11.75
C THR A 47 3.56 2.02 -12.03
N TYR A 48 2.99 2.56 -10.97
CA TYR A 48 2.09 3.71 -11.01
C TYR A 48 2.66 4.80 -10.11
N ASN A 49 2.72 6.01 -10.63
CA ASN A 49 3.32 7.14 -9.93
C ASN A 49 2.24 8.08 -9.41
N LEU A 50 2.33 8.43 -8.13
CA LEU A 50 1.50 9.42 -7.47
C LEU A 50 2.35 10.68 -7.26
N PRO A 51 2.17 11.72 -8.09
CA PRO A 51 2.87 12.99 -7.93
C PRO A 51 2.61 13.62 -6.56
N GLY A 52 3.57 14.36 -6.05
CA GLY A 52 3.35 15.21 -4.87
C GLY A 52 2.29 16.29 -5.15
N GLY A 53 1.65 16.76 -4.08
CA GLY A 53 0.67 17.83 -4.18
C GLY A 53 -0.55 17.64 -3.30
N THR A 54 -1.51 18.55 -3.47
CA THR A 54 -2.78 18.50 -2.72
C THR A 54 -3.86 17.84 -3.56
N TYR A 55 -4.47 16.83 -2.97
CA TYR A 55 -5.57 16.07 -3.56
C TYR A 55 -6.86 16.37 -2.81
N TYR A 56 -7.93 16.62 -3.58
CA TYR A 56 -9.28 16.79 -3.06
C TYR A 56 -10.11 15.59 -3.47
N THR A 57 -10.35 14.69 -2.54
CA THR A 57 -11.18 13.53 -2.83
C THR A 57 -12.65 13.85 -2.59
N LYS A 58 -13.48 13.63 -3.61
CA LYS A 58 -14.91 13.95 -3.58
C LYS A 58 -15.72 12.78 -3.02
N LYS A 59 -16.86 13.12 -2.43
CA LYS A 59 -17.88 12.13 -2.10
C LYS A 59 -18.54 11.63 -3.38
N TYR A 60 -18.46 10.35 -3.64
CA TYR A 60 -19.22 9.72 -4.72
C TYR A 60 -20.56 9.20 -4.21
N SER A 61 -21.50 8.94 -5.12
CA SER A 61 -22.82 8.40 -4.82
C SER A 61 -22.77 6.99 -4.21
N THR A 62 -21.70 6.25 -4.44
CA THR A 62 -21.46 4.96 -3.80
C THR A 62 -20.43 5.14 -2.69
N TRP A 63 -20.73 4.65 -1.51
CA TRP A 63 -19.87 4.74 -0.34
C TRP A 63 -18.49 4.07 -0.55
N GLU A 64 -18.40 3.16 -1.52
CA GLU A 64 -17.18 2.40 -1.83
C GLU A 64 -16.05 3.23 -2.41
N ASN A 65 -16.33 4.37 -2.99
CA ASN A 65 -15.34 5.18 -3.72
C ASN A 65 -15.13 6.58 -3.14
N ALA A 66 -15.93 6.97 -2.15
CA ALA A 66 -15.82 8.30 -1.58
C ALA A 66 -14.50 8.45 -0.82
N GLY A 67 -13.74 9.48 -1.11
CA GLY A 67 -12.45 9.75 -0.50
C GLY A 67 -11.28 8.88 -0.97
N THR A 68 -11.53 7.89 -1.83
CA THR A 68 -10.48 7.02 -2.37
C THR A 68 -9.89 7.61 -3.64
N LYS A 69 -8.58 7.76 -3.70
CA LYS A 69 -7.87 8.23 -4.91
C LYS A 69 -7.38 7.07 -5.78
N VAL A 70 -6.85 6.03 -5.16
CA VAL A 70 -6.32 4.86 -5.86
C VAL A 70 -7.00 3.61 -5.36
N ARG A 71 -7.64 2.87 -6.26
CA ARG A 71 -8.20 1.55 -5.95
C ARG A 71 -7.52 0.47 -6.77
N VAL A 72 -6.89 -0.45 -6.08
CA VAL A 72 -6.29 -1.64 -6.67
C VAL A 72 -7.29 -2.78 -6.57
N GLN A 73 -7.77 -3.22 -7.73
CA GLN A 73 -8.83 -4.22 -7.84
C GLN A 73 -8.27 -5.63 -8.00
N TYR A 74 -9.02 -6.61 -7.53
CA TYR A 74 -8.68 -8.01 -7.73
C TYR A 74 -8.60 -8.37 -9.22
N ASN A 75 -7.53 -9.09 -9.55
CA ASN A 75 -7.33 -9.66 -10.87
C ASN A 75 -7.05 -11.16 -10.74
N SER A 76 -7.96 -12.00 -11.23
CA SER A 76 -7.80 -13.46 -11.19
C SER A 76 -6.61 -13.97 -12.03
N SER A 77 -6.17 -13.17 -12.98
CA SER A 77 -5.03 -13.48 -13.86
C SER A 77 -3.71 -12.90 -13.35
N LYS A 78 -3.55 -12.75 -12.04
CA LYS A 78 -2.44 -12.06 -11.40
C LYS A 78 -1.07 -12.53 -11.89
N ILE A 79 -0.47 -11.75 -12.77
CA ILE A 79 0.88 -11.92 -13.27
C ILE A 79 1.66 -10.65 -12.92
N GLY A 80 2.52 -10.75 -11.91
CA GLY A 80 3.40 -9.66 -11.50
C GLY A 80 2.89 -8.80 -10.35
N THR A 81 3.61 -7.74 -10.03
CA THR A 81 3.40 -6.88 -8.86
C THR A 81 2.82 -5.53 -9.29
N ILE A 82 1.93 -4.98 -8.49
CA ILE A 82 1.49 -3.59 -8.60
C ILE A 82 2.30 -2.78 -7.61
N ALA A 83 3.04 -1.79 -8.13
CA ALA A 83 3.81 -0.86 -7.33
C ALA A 83 3.23 0.56 -7.46
N LEU A 84 3.05 1.24 -6.33
CA LEU A 84 2.66 2.63 -6.27
C LEU A 84 3.84 3.44 -5.72
N ASN A 85 4.38 4.35 -6.51
CA ASN A 85 5.46 5.24 -6.10
C ASN A 85 4.91 6.62 -5.75
N ILE A 86 5.19 7.09 -4.55
CA ILE A 86 4.93 8.47 -4.14
C ILE A 86 6.13 9.31 -4.54
N LEU A 87 5.90 10.31 -5.40
CA LEU A 87 6.97 11.13 -6.00
C LEU A 87 7.17 12.49 -5.34
N GLY A 88 6.44 12.79 -4.28
CA GLY A 88 6.51 14.04 -3.52
C GLY A 88 5.53 14.02 -2.37
N ASP A 89 5.61 15.00 -1.49
CA ASP A 89 4.69 15.09 -0.36
C ASP A 89 3.24 15.21 -0.83
N VAL A 90 2.35 14.45 -0.21
CA VAL A 90 0.93 14.37 -0.56
C VAL A 90 0.09 14.89 0.59
N ILE A 91 -0.85 15.76 0.29
CA ILE A 91 -1.89 16.23 1.21
C ILE A 91 -3.24 15.81 0.64
N ASN A 92 -3.97 14.99 1.36
CA ASN A 92 -5.33 14.64 1.01
C ASN A 92 -6.33 15.38 1.91
N ASN A 93 -7.17 16.21 1.29
CA ASN A 93 -8.28 16.91 1.94
C ASN A 93 -9.60 16.31 1.41
N PRO A 94 -10.16 15.29 2.07
CA PRO A 94 -11.44 14.75 1.64
C PRO A 94 -12.58 15.74 1.95
N GLU A 95 -13.61 15.74 1.12
CA GLU A 95 -14.87 16.42 1.47
C GLU A 95 -15.41 15.85 2.79
N LYS A 96 -16.00 16.74 3.61
CA LYS A 96 -16.56 16.43 4.95
C LYS A 96 -17.58 15.30 4.87
N SER A 97 -17.20 14.09 4.99
CA SER A 97 -17.99 12.87 5.12
C SER A 97 -17.36 11.66 4.41
N GLY A 98 -16.10 11.76 4.02
CA GLY A 98 -15.38 10.64 3.42
C GLY A 98 -14.97 9.61 4.48
N ARG A 99 -15.51 8.41 4.37
CA ARG A 99 -15.18 7.27 5.24
C ARG A 99 -14.09 6.40 4.67
N PHE A 100 -13.19 6.90 3.81
CA PHE A 100 -12.45 6.00 2.93
C PHE A 100 -10.97 6.28 2.90
N ASP A 101 -10.25 5.19 2.74
CA ASP A 101 -8.81 5.19 2.63
C ASP A 101 -8.38 5.78 1.29
N PHE A 102 -7.35 6.61 1.29
CA PHE A 102 -6.84 7.26 0.08
C PHE A 102 -6.36 6.25 -0.96
N ILE A 103 -5.65 5.20 -0.51
CA ILE A 103 -5.30 4.04 -1.32
C ILE A 103 -6.06 2.84 -0.75
N ARG A 104 -6.80 2.13 -1.60
CA ARG A 104 -7.56 0.95 -1.21
C ARG A 104 -7.22 -0.24 -2.08
N THR A 105 -7.04 -1.40 -1.45
CA THR A 105 -6.86 -2.67 -2.14
C THR A 105 -8.06 -3.57 -1.94
N ASP A 106 -8.44 -4.32 -2.98
CA ASP A 106 -9.41 -5.39 -2.86
C ASP A 106 -8.77 -6.67 -2.29
N ARG A 107 -9.61 -7.67 -1.97
CA ARG A 107 -9.15 -9.00 -1.53
C ARG A 107 -8.21 -9.62 -2.56
N ASN A 108 -7.29 -10.43 -2.09
CA ASN A 108 -6.34 -11.20 -2.92
C ASN A 108 -5.49 -10.34 -3.88
N THR A 109 -5.26 -9.08 -3.54
CA THR A 109 -4.35 -8.21 -4.28
C THR A 109 -3.04 -8.03 -3.53
N ASP A 110 -1.90 -8.04 -4.24
CA ASP A 110 -0.60 -7.70 -3.68
C ASP A 110 -0.12 -6.38 -4.24
N VAL A 111 0.17 -5.47 -3.35
CA VAL A 111 0.56 -4.10 -3.69
C VAL A 111 1.78 -3.70 -2.88
N THR A 112 2.72 -3.05 -3.52
CA THR A 112 3.82 -2.37 -2.85
C THR A 112 3.65 -0.86 -3.00
N ILE A 113 3.69 -0.13 -1.89
CA ILE A 113 3.68 1.33 -1.86
C ILE A 113 5.07 1.79 -1.45
N ASN A 114 5.75 2.51 -2.32
CA ASN A 114 7.04 3.13 -2.05
C ASN A 114 6.82 4.61 -1.75
N MET A 115 7.01 5.00 -0.48
CA MET A 115 6.85 6.40 -0.06
C MET A 115 8.05 7.26 -0.45
N ASN A 116 9.22 6.64 -0.70
CA ASN A 116 10.45 7.33 -1.11
C ASN A 116 10.87 8.47 -0.16
N GLY A 117 10.62 8.33 1.13
CA GLY A 117 10.94 9.34 2.14
C GLY A 117 9.94 10.50 2.24
N HIS A 118 8.88 10.49 1.43
CA HIS A 118 7.91 11.57 1.39
C HIS A 118 6.88 11.49 2.52
N THR A 119 6.24 12.62 2.79
CA THR A 119 5.16 12.73 3.77
C THR A 119 3.80 12.58 3.08
N PHE A 120 2.95 11.75 3.67
CA PHE A 120 1.55 11.68 3.32
C PHE A 120 0.70 12.24 4.46
N THR A 121 -0.10 13.26 4.18
CA THR A 121 -0.98 13.90 5.17
C THR A 121 -2.44 13.66 4.79
N TYR A 122 -3.19 13.09 5.71
CA TYR A 122 -4.64 12.91 5.59
C TYR A 122 -5.35 13.80 6.61
N SER A 123 -6.15 14.75 6.13
CA SER A 123 -6.85 15.76 6.95
C SER A 123 -8.37 15.53 6.94
N GLY A 124 -8.81 14.35 7.30
CA GLY A 124 -10.24 14.02 7.40
C GLY A 124 -10.79 14.32 8.79
N ASN A 125 -11.98 14.94 8.87
CA ASN A 125 -12.62 15.34 10.11
C ASN A 125 -13.79 14.43 10.54
N ASP A 126 -13.91 13.24 10.03
CA ASP A 126 -15.03 12.37 10.39
C ASP A 126 -14.68 11.47 11.58
N VAL A 127 -15.20 11.79 12.73
CA VAL A 127 -14.98 11.10 14.02
C VAL A 127 -15.43 9.63 13.97
N TYR A 128 -16.27 9.26 13.01
CA TYR A 128 -16.84 7.92 12.86
C TYR A 128 -16.17 7.06 11.80
N SER A 129 -15.21 7.60 11.07
CA SER A 129 -14.62 6.89 9.95
C SER A 129 -13.23 6.36 10.25
N LEU A 130 -13.03 5.11 9.90
CA LEU A 130 -11.72 4.46 9.84
C LEU A 130 -11.04 4.89 8.55
N CYS A 131 -10.72 6.18 8.42
CA CYS A 131 -10.12 6.76 7.23
C CYS A 131 -8.65 7.03 7.48
N GLY A 132 -7.84 6.73 6.51
CA GLY A 132 -6.41 6.90 6.60
C GLY A 132 -5.72 6.85 5.25
N PHE A 133 -4.41 6.71 5.30
CA PHE A 133 -3.60 6.61 4.11
C PHE A 133 -3.96 5.39 3.27
N VAL A 134 -4.16 4.24 3.92
CA VAL A 134 -4.42 2.99 3.19
C VAL A 134 -5.46 2.12 3.88
N GLY A 135 -6.32 1.51 3.06
CA GLY A 135 -7.19 0.40 3.43
C GLY A 135 -6.78 -0.87 2.72
N ASN A 136 -6.43 -1.90 3.48
CA ASN A 136 -5.93 -3.14 2.95
C ASN A 136 -6.91 -4.29 3.16
N LEU A 137 -7.23 -4.99 2.08
CA LEU A 137 -8.02 -6.23 2.07
C LEU A 137 -7.24 -7.43 1.48
N GLY A 138 -5.99 -7.23 1.05
CA GLY A 138 -5.11 -8.24 0.46
C GLY A 138 -3.74 -8.26 1.12
N THR A 139 -2.68 -8.41 0.33
CA THR A 139 -1.30 -8.26 0.80
C THR A 139 -0.76 -6.90 0.41
N MET A 140 -0.34 -6.11 1.38
CA MET A 140 0.24 -4.80 1.15
C MET A 140 1.59 -4.67 1.83
N THR A 141 2.54 -4.09 1.12
CA THR A 141 3.83 -3.70 1.67
C THR A 141 4.01 -2.19 1.51
N ILE A 142 4.26 -1.50 2.61
CA ILE A 142 4.57 -0.08 2.63
C ILE A 142 6.06 0.06 2.95
N ASN A 143 6.82 0.63 2.02
CA ASN A 143 8.22 0.99 2.18
C ASN A 143 8.30 2.50 2.38
N GLY A 144 8.50 2.93 3.62
CA GLY A 144 8.54 4.34 3.98
C GLY A 144 9.81 5.03 3.51
N SER A 145 10.96 4.33 3.59
CA SER A 145 12.28 4.93 3.35
C SER A 145 12.50 6.21 4.18
N GLY A 146 12.06 6.19 5.44
CA GLY A 146 12.06 7.35 6.34
C GLY A 146 10.86 8.29 6.18
N GLY A 147 9.91 7.98 5.30
CA GLY A 147 8.70 8.78 5.09
C GLY A 147 7.74 8.77 6.27
N THR A 148 6.83 9.75 6.29
CA THR A 148 5.90 9.96 7.39
C THR A 148 4.45 9.88 6.92
N ILE A 149 3.62 9.16 7.68
CA ILE A 149 2.17 9.12 7.51
C ILE A 149 1.54 9.97 8.60
N VAL A 150 0.83 11.01 8.22
CA VAL A 150 0.13 11.93 9.13
C VAL A 150 -1.36 11.78 8.93
N SER A 151 -2.10 11.55 10.02
CA SER A 151 -3.57 11.43 9.96
C SER A 151 -4.23 12.08 11.17
N ASP A 152 -5.34 12.75 10.95
CA ASP A 152 -6.18 13.27 12.03
C ASP A 152 -6.98 12.15 12.73
N GLU A 153 -7.14 10.99 12.10
CA GLU A 153 -7.90 9.84 12.61
C GLU A 153 -7.04 8.57 12.65
N VAL A 154 -7.14 7.72 11.64
CA VAL A 154 -6.44 6.44 11.54
C VAL A 154 -5.38 6.53 10.45
N GLY A 155 -4.14 6.18 10.76
CA GLY A 155 -3.05 6.18 9.77
C GLY A 155 -3.23 5.07 8.75
N LEU A 156 -3.29 3.84 9.20
CA LEU A 156 -3.43 2.65 8.37
C LEU A 156 -4.58 1.77 8.86
N ASN A 157 -5.36 1.22 7.94
CA ASN A 157 -6.47 0.31 8.24
C ASN A 157 -6.29 -1.00 7.49
N SER A 158 -6.21 -2.11 8.21
CA SER A 158 -5.99 -3.44 7.65
C SER A 158 -7.09 -4.39 8.09
N LYS A 159 -7.85 -4.94 7.13
CA LYS A 159 -9.02 -5.78 7.40
C LYS A 159 -8.77 -7.26 7.18
N GLU A 160 -8.02 -7.63 6.17
CA GLU A 160 -7.76 -9.01 5.78
C GLU A 160 -6.35 -9.12 5.17
N GLY A 161 -5.76 -10.32 5.14
CA GLY A 161 -4.51 -10.60 4.47
C GLY A 161 -3.26 -10.24 5.29
N VAL A 162 -2.31 -9.54 4.69
CA VAL A 162 -1.02 -9.17 5.30
C VAL A 162 -0.74 -7.69 5.09
N LEU A 163 -0.31 -7.00 6.14
CA LEU A 163 0.21 -5.64 6.06
C LEU A 163 1.65 -5.62 6.58
N ASN A 164 2.58 -5.33 5.69
CA ASN A 164 3.98 -5.09 6.04
C ASN A 164 4.24 -3.58 6.02
N VAL A 165 4.81 -3.05 7.09
CA VAL A 165 5.21 -1.63 7.17
C VAL A 165 6.69 -1.56 7.53
N ASN A 166 7.47 -0.94 6.65
CA ASN A 166 8.91 -0.86 6.74
C ASN A 166 9.37 0.60 6.71
N ASP A 167 10.31 0.97 7.58
CA ASP A 167 11.04 2.25 7.58
C ASP A 167 10.14 3.49 7.50
N ALA A 168 9.08 3.55 8.30
CA ALA A 168 8.09 4.62 8.30
C ALA A 168 7.87 5.23 9.68
N THR A 169 7.50 6.51 9.72
CA THR A 169 6.98 7.17 10.91
C THR A 169 5.46 7.34 10.79
N ILE A 170 4.72 7.01 11.83
CA ILE A 170 3.26 7.13 11.86
C ILE A 170 2.87 8.17 12.92
N LYS A 171 2.11 9.17 12.50
CA LYS A 171 1.53 10.25 13.31
C LYS A 171 0.03 10.26 13.13
N ALA A 172 -0.72 9.67 14.03
CA ALA A 172 -2.16 9.60 13.91
C ALA A 172 -2.82 10.02 15.23
N LYS A 173 -3.66 11.03 15.22
CA LYS A 173 -4.25 11.55 16.46
C LYS A 173 -5.07 10.52 17.21
N ARG A 174 -5.65 9.55 16.54
CA ARG A 174 -6.50 8.54 17.15
C ARG A 174 -5.87 7.15 17.19
N ILE A 175 -5.57 6.57 16.02
CA ILE A 175 -5.02 5.22 15.92
C ILE A 175 -3.96 5.21 14.84
N GLY A 176 -2.74 4.80 15.16
CA GLY A 176 -1.67 4.63 14.17
C GLY A 176 -2.03 3.57 13.15
N ILE A 177 -2.24 2.33 13.60
CA ILE A 177 -2.64 1.21 12.75
C ILE A 177 -3.85 0.50 13.38
N TYR A 178 -4.95 0.38 12.62
CA TYR A 178 -6.06 -0.48 12.99
C TYR A 178 -5.96 -1.81 12.27
N ASN A 179 -5.53 -2.83 12.98
CA ASN A 179 -5.42 -4.20 12.48
C ASN A 179 -6.64 -5.01 12.89
N GLN A 180 -7.61 -5.16 12.00
CA GLN A 180 -8.88 -5.83 12.30
C GLN A 180 -8.77 -7.36 12.26
N ALA A 181 -8.18 -7.94 11.22
CA ALA A 181 -8.07 -9.39 11.03
C ALA A 181 -6.91 -9.76 10.09
N THR A 182 -5.76 -9.10 10.20
CA THR A 182 -4.60 -9.35 9.34
C THR A 182 -3.39 -9.78 10.14
N VAL A 183 -2.38 -10.27 9.43
CA VAL A 183 -1.02 -10.37 9.96
C VAL A 183 -0.31 -9.04 9.71
N LEU A 184 -0.08 -8.28 10.76
CA LEU A 184 0.69 -7.03 10.73
C LEU A 184 2.15 -7.34 11.03
N LYS A 185 3.04 -6.92 10.14
CA LYS A 185 4.50 -7.01 10.33
C LYS A 185 5.10 -5.61 10.32
N LEU A 186 5.94 -5.33 11.30
CA LEU A 186 6.58 -4.04 11.47
C LEU A 186 8.10 -4.19 11.44
N LYS A 187 8.76 -3.30 10.69
CA LYS A 187 10.21 -3.20 10.64
C LYS A 187 10.64 -1.74 10.60
N ASN A 188 11.47 -1.31 11.55
CA ASN A 188 11.91 0.09 11.67
C ASN A 188 10.76 1.10 11.60
N VAL A 189 9.63 0.79 12.24
CA VAL A 189 8.49 1.68 12.33
C VAL A 189 8.58 2.48 13.61
N LYS A 190 8.28 3.77 13.52
CA LYS A 190 8.18 4.67 14.67
C LYS A 190 6.74 5.16 14.76
N PHE A 191 6.19 5.12 15.96
CA PHE A 191 4.96 5.82 16.28
C PHE A 191 5.33 7.13 16.97
N ASP A 192 4.77 8.23 16.47
CA ASP A 192 4.98 9.54 17.08
C ASP A 192 4.20 9.63 18.39
N GLU A 193 4.73 10.30 19.38
CA GLU A 193 4.08 10.46 20.70
C GLU A 193 2.71 11.15 20.64
N SER A 194 2.37 11.76 19.51
CA SER A 194 1.04 12.30 19.24
C SER A 194 0.00 11.22 18.85
N CYS A 195 0.40 9.96 18.65
CA CYS A 195 -0.54 8.87 18.44
C CYS A 195 -1.37 8.64 19.70
N GLY A 196 -2.70 8.61 19.54
CA GLY A 196 -3.58 8.28 20.67
C GLY A 196 -3.42 6.80 21.08
N ILE A 197 -3.34 5.91 20.09
CA ILE A 197 -3.06 4.47 20.23
C ILE A 197 -2.17 4.10 19.05
N ASP A 198 -1.04 3.43 19.29
CA ASP A 198 -0.17 3.03 18.21
C ASP A 198 -0.80 1.93 17.35
N ILE A 199 -1.32 0.88 17.98
CA ILE A 199 -1.99 -0.21 17.31
C ILE A 199 -3.30 -0.56 18.02
N LYS A 200 -4.40 -0.51 17.28
CA LYS A 200 -5.65 -1.12 17.69
C LYS A 200 -5.79 -2.49 17.05
N LEU A 201 -5.93 -3.53 17.88
CA LEU A 201 -6.01 -4.92 17.45
C LEU A 201 -7.45 -5.42 17.56
N GLY A 202 -8.03 -5.80 16.43
CA GLY A 202 -9.31 -6.49 16.37
C GLY A 202 -9.18 -7.97 16.72
N LYS A 203 -10.30 -8.66 16.91
CA LYS A 203 -10.42 -10.04 17.43
C LYS A 203 -9.53 -11.07 16.73
N ASN A 204 -9.32 -10.94 15.42
CA ASN A 204 -8.55 -11.89 14.60
C ASN A 204 -7.23 -11.29 14.07
N GLY A 205 -6.85 -10.11 14.57
CA GLY A 205 -5.60 -9.49 14.20
C GLY A 205 -4.40 -10.21 14.85
N ILE A 206 -3.33 -10.34 14.09
CA ILE A 206 -2.06 -10.90 14.55
C ILE A 206 -1.00 -9.82 14.35
N ILE A 207 -0.09 -9.67 15.31
CA ILE A 207 1.05 -8.78 15.20
C ILE A 207 2.32 -9.63 15.24
N ASP A 208 3.15 -9.50 14.21
CA ASP A 208 4.48 -10.07 14.15
C ASP A 208 5.52 -8.97 14.36
N LEU A 209 6.13 -8.98 15.53
CA LEU A 209 7.16 -8.02 15.95
C LEU A 209 8.59 -8.59 15.84
N SER A 210 8.78 -9.70 15.16
CA SER A 210 10.08 -10.37 15.09
C SER A 210 11.19 -9.49 14.49
N GLU A 211 10.84 -8.53 13.62
CA GLU A 211 11.77 -7.56 13.04
C GLU A 211 11.58 -6.13 13.57
N TYR A 212 10.73 -5.97 14.58
CA TYR A 212 10.50 -4.66 15.20
C TYR A 212 11.66 -4.30 16.15
N ASN A 213 12.20 -3.11 15.96
CA ASN A 213 13.33 -2.60 16.74
C ASN A 213 13.11 -1.15 17.21
N GLY A 214 11.83 -0.69 17.20
CA GLY A 214 11.45 0.65 17.65
C GLY A 214 11.23 0.75 19.15
N ASP A 215 10.70 1.91 19.56
CA ASP A 215 10.29 2.20 20.95
C ASP A 215 9.13 1.29 21.37
N PRO A 216 8.87 1.16 22.69
CA PRO A 216 7.71 0.44 23.19
C PRO A 216 6.40 0.97 22.54
N ILE A 217 5.55 0.05 22.08
CA ILE A 217 4.27 0.38 21.41
C ILE A 217 3.09 0.14 22.33
N THR A 218 2.06 0.99 22.20
CA THR A 218 0.79 0.82 22.87
C THR A 218 -0.14 -0.02 22.01
N ILE A 219 -0.72 -1.06 22.58
CA ILE A 219 -1.67 -1.94 21.88
C ILE A 219 -3.00 -1.91 22.65
N ASP A 220 -4.07 -1.48 21.96
CA ASP A 220 -5.44 -1.58 22.45
C ASP A 220 -6.14 -2.76 21.77
N ILE A 221 -6.70 -3.66 22.57
CA ILE A 221 -7.38 -4.87 22.05
C ILE A 221 -8.89 -4.64 22.07
N ASP A 222 -9.51 -4.71 20.92
CA ASP A 222 -10.97 -4.58 20.79
C ASP A 222 -11.66 -5.90 21.15
N TYR A 223 -12.04 -6.01 22.40
CA TYR A 223 -12.86 -7.13 22.90
C TYR A 223 -14.35 -6.79 22.70
N ASN A 224 -14.86 -6.83 21.48
CA ASN A 224 -16.31 -6.94 21.32
C ASN A 224 -16.76 -8.33 21.76
N ILE A 225 -17.20 -8.44 23.02
CA ILE A 225 -17.66 -9.70 23.64
C ILE A 225 -19.05 -10.12 23.12
N ASN A 226 -19.67 -9.29 22.31
CA ASN A 226 -21.03 -9.50 21.80
C ASN A 226 -21.03 -9.76 20.30
N ASP A 227 -20.60 -10.96 19.88
CA ASP A 227 -21.01 -11.62 18.65
C ASP A 227 -21.04 -13.15 18.88
#